data_4257811b2faf1733c83a51301d16958c
#
_entry.id   4257811b2faf1733c83a51301d16958c
#
_cell.length_a   1.000
_cell.length_b   1.000
_cell.length_c   1.000
_cell.angle_alpha   90.00
_cell.angle_beta   90.00
_cell.angle_gamma   90.00
#
_symmetry.space_group_name_H-M   'P 1'
#
loop_
_entity.id
_entity.type
_entity.pdbx_description
1 polymer ?
#
loop_
_entity_poly.entity_id
_entity_poly.type
_entity_poly.pdbx_seq_one_letter_code
_entity_poly.pdbx_strand_id
1 'polypeptide(L)'
;MKIFRVLILSVLLCLEMYSSSFNVTDIEKNRINIVAFVTSWCPVCTDVTNFLEKFANQNKDLKITLVFVDEDNQTLMRNESNINVKQITYLESQKFGVDKSVPYILVFDKELKVIKKYNSFNELLLTKLVKNLQQGLYENGTLPPEQRIDLWQKNRF
;
A
#
# COMPACT_ATOMS: atom_id res chain seq x y z
N MET A 1 -4.64 46.22 14.05
CA MET A 1 -3.62 45.16 14.37
C MET A 1 -4.22 43.82 14.78
N LYS A 2 -5.32 43.73 15.53
CA LYS A 2 -5.92 42.45 15.96
C LYS A 2 -6.52 41.63 14.82
N ILE A 3 -7.19 42.28 13.85
CA ILE A 3 -7.86 41.63 12.71
C ILE A 3 -6.84 40.98 11.77
N PHE A 4 -5.67 41.60 11.58
CA PHE A 4 -4.60 41.06 10.73
C PHE A 4 -3.96 39.78 11.32
N ARG A 5 -3.87 39.70 12.65
CA ARG A 5 -3.38 38.48 13.34
C ARG A 5 -4.35 37.29 13.22
N VAL A 6 -5.66 37.56 13.26
CA VAL A 6 -6.68 36.51 13.12
C VAL A 6 -6.68 35.97 11.69
N LEU A 7 -6.52 36.84 10.69
CA LEU A 7 -6.45 36.43 9.27
C LEU A 7 -5.21 35.55 8.98
N ILE A 8 -4.06 35.91 9.54
CA ILE A 8 -2.84 35.10 9.39
C ILE A 8 -2.99 33.72 10.07
N LEU A 9 -3.61 33.67 11.26
CA LEU A 9 -3.85 32.41 11.97
C LEU A 9 -4.82 31.49 11.20
N SER A 10 -5.85 32.05 10.55
CA SER A 10 -6.80 31.25 9.77
C SER A 10 -6.17 30.70 8.47
N VAL A 11 -5.27 31.45 7.85
CA VAL A 11 -4.52 30.98 6.65
C VAL A 11 -3.52 29.91 7.03
N LEU A 12 -2.84 29.99 8.18
CA LEU A 12 -1.95 28.94 8.68
C LEU A 12 -2.70 27.63 8.99
N LEU A 13 -3.89 27.73 9.57
CA LEU A 13 -4.73 26.55 9.88
C LEU A 13 -5.28 25.87 8.63
N CYS A 14 -5.49 26.60 7.52
CA CYS A 14 -5.90 26.01 6.25
C CYS A 14 -4.77 25.26 5.53
N LEU A 15 -3.50 25.53 5.85
CA LEU A 15 -2.36 24.86 5.21
C LEU A 15 -2.10 23.45 5.77
N GLU A 16 -2.64 23.10 6.92
CA GLU A 16 -2.46 21.76 7.52
C GLU A 16 -3.44 20.68 6.99
N MET A 17 -4.41 21.04 6.18
CA MET A 17 -5.31 20.06 5.53
C MET A 17 -4.70 19.46 4.25
N TYR A 18 -3.37 19.48 4.10
CA TYR A 18 -2.73 18.97 2.91
C TYR A 18 -2.37 17.50 3.05
N SER A 19 -3.24 16.70 2.44
CA SER A 19 -2.92 15.44 1.74
C SER A 19 -1.96 14.48 2.44
N SER A 20 -2.49 13.43 2.97
CA SER A 20 -1.73 12.23 3.32
C SER A 20 -1.24 11.52 2.04
N SER A 21 -0.33 12.15 1.29
CA SER A 21 0.30 11.54 0.13
C SER A 21 1.13 10.33 0.57
N PHE A 22 1.03 9.21 -0.16
CA PHE A 22 1.87 8.05 0.08
C PHE A 22 3.29 8.33 -0.38
N ASN A 23 4.25 8.09 0.51
CA ASN A 23 5.68 8.20 0.24
C ASN A 23 6.40 6.92 0.63
N VAL A 24 7.61 6.73 0.12
CA VAL A 24 8.47 5.58 0.51
C VAL A 24 8.74 5.56 2.03
N THR A 25 8.67 6.72 2.69
CA THR A 25 8.79 6.85 4.16
C THR A 25 7.61 6.24 4.93
N ASP A 26 6.49 5.94 4.27
CA ASP A 26 5.36 5.24 4.88
C ASP A 26 5.61 3.73 5.04
N ILE A 27 6.67 3.21 4.42
CA ILE A 27 7.10 1.82 4.50
C ILE A 27 8.05 1.68 5.70
N GLU A 28 7.75 0.75 6.60
CA GLU A 28 8.52 0.57 7.85
C GLU A 28 9.65 -0.45 7.68
N LYS A 29 10.87 -0.07 8.02
CA LYS A 29 12.01 -0.98 8.09
C LYS A 29 11.82 -2.00 9.22
N ASN A 30 12.38 -3.18 9.06
CA ASN A 30 12.27 -4.32 9.99
C ASN A 30 10.88 -4.96 10.10
N ARG A 31 9.95 -4.59 9.21
CA ARG A 31 8.63 -5.20 9.07
C ARG A 31 8.38 -5.64 7.63
N ILE A 32 7.57 -6.65 7.45
CA ILE A 32 7.02 -6.98 6.12
C ILE A 32 5.95 -5.94 5.82
N ASN A 33 6.07 -5.28 4.65
CA ASN A 33 5.11 -4.26 4.24
C ASN A 33 4.31 -4.74 3.04
N ILE A 34 3.01 -4.52 3.09
CA ILE A 34 2.08 -4.75 1.98
C ILE A 34 1.46 -3.41 1.62
N VAL A 35 1.67 -2.97 0.38
CA VAL A 35 1.09 -1.74 -0.15
C VAL A 35 0.13 -2.12 -1.27
N ALA A 36 -1.15 -1.83 -1.10
CA ALA A 36 -2.18 -2.12 -2.09
C ALA A 36 -2.75 -0.82 -2.66
N PHE A 37 -2.57 -0.62 -3.95
CA PHE A 37 -3.19 0.47 -4.71
C PHE A 37 -4.57 0.02 -5.17
N VAL A 38 -5.58 0.77 -4.79
CA VAL A 38 -6.99 0.43 -4.97
C VAL A 38 -7.78 1.66 -5.40
N THR A 39 -9.02 1.45 -5.85
CA THR A 39 -9.99 2.52 -6.10
C THR A 39 -11.31 2.20 -5.39
N SER A 40 -12.08 3.22 -5.06
CA SER A 40 -13.37 3.10 -4.38
C SER A 40 -14.44 2.40 -5.22
N TRP A 41 -14.39 2.60 -6.54
CA TRP A 41 -15.39 2.08 -7.49
C TRP A 41 -15.11 0.66 -8.00
N CYS A 42 -13.97 0.06 -7.66
CA CYS A 42 -13.55 -1.25 -8.15
C CYS A 42 -14.05 -2.37 -7.22
N PRO A 43 -14.94 -3.27 -7.64
CA PRO A 43 -15.48 -4.33 -6.78
C PRO A 43 -14.38 -5.26 -6.22
N VAL A 44 -13.42 -5.67 -7.06
CA VAL A 44 -12.30 -6.53 -6.63
C VAL A 44 -11.42 -5.80 -5.60
N CYS A 45 -11.30 -4.48 -5.70
CA CYS A 45 -10.57 -3.68 -4.71
C CYS A 45 -11.25 -3.70 -3.34
N THR A 46 -12.59 -3.76 -3.31
CA THR A 46 -13.35 -3.93 -2.07
C THR A 46 -13.01 -5.27 -1.40
N ASP A 47 -12.94 -6.36 -2.17
CA ASP A 47 -12.56 -7.67 -1.65
C ASP A 47 -11.13 -7.67 -1.10
N VAL A 48 -10.19 -7.04 -1.81
CA VAL A 48 -8.80 -6.85 -1.36
C VAL A 48 -8.75 -6.08 -0.05
N THR A 49 -9.48 -4.97 0.04
CA THR A 49 -9.53 -4.14 1.25
C THR A 49 -10.03 -4.94 2.44
N ASN A 50 -11.18 -5.61 2.30
CA ASN A 50 -11.79 -6.42 3.34
C ASN A 50 -10.86 -7.59 3.79
N PHE A 51 -10.16 -8.20 2.84
CA PHE A 51 -9.17 -9.24 3.16
C PHE A 51 -7.99 -8.66 3.94
N LEU A 52 -7.39 -7.56 3.46
CA LEU A 52 -6.21 -6.96 4.08
C LEU A 52 -6.50 -6.43 5.49
N GLU A 53 -7.71 -5.91 5.75
CA GLU A 53 -8.16 -5.50 7.08
C GLU A 53 -8.18 -6.69 8.05
N LYS A 54 -8.80 -7.80 7.66
CA LYS A 54 -8.80 -9.03 8.46
C LYS A 54 -7.39 -9.58 8.64
N PHE A 55 -6.58 -9.54 7.58
CA PHE A 55 -5.22 -10.05 7.57
C PHE A 55 -4.30 -9.26 8.50
N ALA A 56 -4.43 -7.92 8.54
CA ALA A 56 -3.72 -7.05 9.47
C ALA A 56 -4.06 -7.36 10.93
N ASN A 57 -5.33 -7.64 11.21
CA ASN A 57 -5.78 -7.98 12.56
C ASN A 57 -5.17 -9.30 13.06
N GLN A 58 -4.93 -10.25 12.16
CA GLN A 58 -4.36 -11.57 12.46
C GLN A 58 -2.81 -11.56 12.50
N ASN A 59 -2.17 -10.58 11.85
CA ASN A 59 -0.72 -10.53 11.66
C ASN A 59 -0.17 -9.16 12.08
N LYS A 60 0.03 -8.96 13.37
CA LYS A 60 0.44 -7.68 13.97
C LYS A 60 1.87 -7.24 13.60
N ASP A 61 2.69 -8.13 13.10
CA ASP A 61 4.04 -7.90 12.62
C ASP A 61 4.08 -7.33 11.19
N LEU A 62 2.95 -7.31 10.50
CA LEU A 62 2.84 -6.69 9.19
C LEU A 62 2.56 -5.19 9.29
N LYS A 63 3.04 -4.46 8.29
CA LYS A 63 2.57 -3.11 7.98
C LYS A 63 1.77 -3.16 6.70
N ILE A 64 0.51 -2.81 6.77
CA ILE A 64 -0.38 -2.77 5.60
C ILE A 64 -0.77 -1.33 5.32
N THR A 65 -0.62 -0.90 4.07
CA THR A 65 -1.01 0.42 3.61
C THR A 65 -1.93 0.27 2.40
N LEU A 66 -3.14 0.80 2.51
CA LEU A 66 -4.06 0.97 1.39
C LEU A 66 -3.83 2.35 0.78
N VAL A 67 -3.58 2.39 -0.51
CA VAL A 67 -3.36 3.63 -1.26
C VAL A 67 -4.49 3.79 -2.27
N PHE A 68 -5.40 4.70 -2.00
CA PHE A 68 -6.46 5.04 -2.95
C PHE A 68 -5.90 5.93 -4.04
N VAL A 69 -6.13 5.54 -5.30
CA VAL A 69 -5.64 6.26 -6.49
C VAL A 69 -6.76 7.03 -7.19
N ASP A 70 -7.87 7.19 -6.53
CA ASP A 70 -9.01 8.00 -6.93
C ASP A 70 -9.28 9.11 -5.90
N GLU A 71 -10.02 10.14 -6.31
CA GLU A 71 -10.26 11.33 -5.49
C GLU A 71 -11.46 11.17 -4.52
N ASP A 72 -11.85 9.95 -4.17
CA ASP A 72 -12.96 9.71 -3.26
C ASP A 72 -12.54 9.97 -1.80
N ASN A 73 -12.86 11.16 -1.30
CA ASN A 73 -12.58 11.57 0.07
C ASN A 73 -13.33 10.78 1.16
N GLN A 74 -14.38 10.04 0.81
CA GLN A 74 -15.17 9.28 1.79
C GLN A 74 -14.40 8.05 2.32
N THR A 75 -13.48 7.55 1.55
CA THR A 75 -12.70 6.35 1.87
C THR A 75 -11.63 6.62 2.92
N LEU A 76 -11.15 7.86 3.04
CA LEU A 76 -10.15 8.26 4.04
C LEU A 76 -10.69 8.25 5.49
N MET A 77 -12.01 8.15 5.67
CA MET A 77 -12.66 8.08 7.00
C MET A 77 -12.66 6.69 7.63
N ARG A 78 -12.16 5.67 6.95
CA ARG A 78 -11.97 4.33 7.52
C ARG A 78 -10.72 4.31 8.41
N ASN A 79 -10.82 4.90 9.59
CA ASN A 79 -9.84 4.77 10.66
C ASN A 79 -9.97 3.40 11.35
N GLU A 80 -9.66 2.33 10.66
CA GLU A 80 -9.49 1.03 11.31
C GLU A 80 -8.04 0.87 11.76
N SER A 81 -7.85 0.63 13.02
CA SER A 81 -6.67 0.86 13.84
C SER A 81 -5.37 0.11 13.45
N ASN A 82 -5.39 -0.72 12.42
CA ASN A 82 -4.24 -1.57 12.04
C ASN A 82 -3.80 -1.42 10.57
N ILE A 83 -4.48 -0.58 9.80
CA ILE A 83 -4.14 -0.31 8.40
C ILE A 83 -3.89 1.18 8.20
N ASN A 84 -2.81 1.51 7.52
CA ASN A 84 -2.58 2.86 7.03
C ASN A 84 -3.43 3.10 5.78
N VAL A 85 -4.15 4.22 5.75
CA VAL A 85 -4.89 4.63 4.55
C VAL A 85 -4.28 5.91 4.01
N LYS A 86 -3.96 5.92 2.74
CA LYS A 86 -3.36 7.02 2.00
C LYS A 86 -4.12 7.26 0.71
N GLN A 87 -3.96 8.45 0.17
CA GLN A 87 -4.50 8.81 -1.13
C GLN A 87 -3.43 9.48 -1.98
N ILE A 88 -3.38 9.13 -3.25
CA ILE A 88 -2.53 9.77 -4.25
C ILE A 88 -3.30 9.86 -5.57
N THR A 89 -2.82 10.70 -6.47
CA THR A 89 -3.38 10.72 -7.81
C THR A 89 -2.96 9.48 -8.61
N TYR A 90 -3.74 9.13 -9.62
CA TYR A 90 -3.36 8.05 -10.53
C TYR A 90 -2.00 8.28 -11.18
N LEU A 91 -1.69 9.54 -11.54
CA LEU A 91 -0.40 9.90 -12.12
C LEU A 91 0.78 9.64 -11.16
N GLU A 92 0.59 9.91 -9.88
CA GLU A 92 1.61 9.61 -8.87
C GLU A 92 1.78 8.12 -8.66
N SER A 93 0.71 7.33 -8.75
CA SER A 93 0.75 5.88 -8.59
C SER A 93 1.60 5.18 -9.66
N GLN A 94 1.72 5.78 -10.85
CA GLN A 94 2.57 5.28 -11.93
C GLN A 94 4.05 5.20 -11.55
N LYS A 95 4.52 6.06 -10.65
CA LYS A 95 5.90 6.01 -10.11
C LYS A 95 6.17 4.71 -9.35
N PHE A 96 5.13 4.04 -8.85
CA PHE A 96 5.20 2.76 -8.15
C PHE A 96 4.94 1.57 -9.08
N GLY A 97 4.75 1.83 -10.37
CA GLY A 97 4.49 0.81 -11.39
C GLY A 97 3.03 0.41 -11.51
N VAL A 98 2.11 1.19 -10.95
CA VAL A 98 0.67 1.05 -11.21
C VAL A 98 0.43 1.52 -12.63
N ASP A 99 0.25 0.58 -13.54
CA ASP A 99 0.00 0.90 -14.96
C ASP A 99 -1.51 1.12 -15.18
N LYS A 100 -2.25 0.18 -15.70
CA LYS A 100 -3.66 0.39 -16.11
C LYS A 100 -4.66 -0.38 -15.26
N SER A 101 -4.20 -1.14 -14.30
CA SER A 101 -5.07 -2.04 -13.53
C SER A 101 -4.90 -1.88 -12.03
N VAL A 102 -6.04 -1.86 -11.34
CA VAL A 102 -6.15 -2.01 -9.90
C VAL A 102 -7.04 -3.25 -9.62
N PRO A 103 -6.83 -3.96 -8.54
CA PRO A 103 -5.83 -3.73 -7.49
C PRO A 103 -4.41 -4.04 -7.94
N TYR A 104 -3.44 -3.26 -7.45
CA TYR A 104 -2.03 -3.50 -7.65
C TYR A 104 -1.33 -3.58 -6.29
N ILE A 105 -0.65 -4.69 -6.00
CA ILE A 105 -0.14 -4.97 -4.66
C ILE A 105 1.37 -5.15 -4.72
N LEU A 106 2.08 -4.41 -3.87
CA LEU A 106 3.50 -4.55 -3.64
C LEU A 106 3.74 -5.19 -2.28
N VAL A 107 4.62 -6.18 -2.23
CA VAL A 107 5.09 -6.79 -0.98
C VAL A 107 6.56 -6.51 -0.82
N PHE A 108 6.94 -5.94 0.32
CA PHE A 108 8.31 -5.61 0.68
C PHE A 108 8.75 -6.49 1.86
N ASP A 109 10.01 -6.88 1.84
CA ASP A 109 10.66 -7.53 2.98
C ASP A 109 11.05 -6.52 4.07
N LYS A 110 11.74 -7.01 5.11
CA LYS A 110 12.21 -6.22 6.24
C LYS A 110 13.32 -5.22 5.88
N GLU A 111 14.01 -5.44 4.76
CA GLU A 111 15.05 -4.57 4.20
C GLU A 111 14.50 -3.54 3.21
N LEU A 112 13.18 -3.46 3.07
CA LEU A 112 12.47 -2.59 2.13
C LEU A 112 12.69 -2.94 0.64
N LYS A 113 13.06 -4.16 0.36
CA LYS A 113 13.16 -4.66 -1.01
C LYS A 113 11.82 -5.18 -1.49
N VAL A 114 11.42 -4.80 -2.70
CA VAL A 114 10.21 -5.34 -3.33
C VAL A 114 10.43 -6.81 -3.67
N ILE A 115 9.68 -7.68 -3.02
CA ILE A 115 9.76 -9.12 -3.20
C ILE A 115 8.76 -9.61 -4.25
N LYS A 116 7.57 -9.02 -4.28
CA LYS A 116 6.52 -9.43 -5.18
C LYS A 116 5.64 -8.26 -5.60
N LYS A 117 5.15 -8.34 -6.83
CA LYS A 117 4.15 -7.46 -7.41
C LYS A 117 2.97 -8.32 -7.90
N TYR A 118 1.76 -7.91 -7.59
CA TYR A 118 0.55 -8.57 -8.05
C TYR A 118 -0.31 -7.56 -8.81
N ASN A 119 -0.68 -7.90 -10.03
CA ASN A 119 -1.62 -7.12 -10.87
C ASN A 119 -3.06 -7.67 -10.74
N SER A 120 -3.23 -8.72 -9.97
CA SER A 120 -4.49 -9.34 -9.65
C SER A 120 -4.43 -9.87 -8.24
N PHE A 121 -5.58 -9.96 -7.58
CA PHE A 121 -5.64 -10.44 -6.21
C PHE A 121 -5.80 -11.96 -6.15
N ASN A 122 -4.96 -12.60 -5.35
CA ASN A 122 -5.10 -14.00 -4.96
C ASN A 122 -4.72 -14.15 -3.49
N GLU A 123 -5.73 -14.36 -2.66
CA GLU A 123 -5.60 -14.47 -1.21
C GLU A 123 -4.62 -15.58 -0.79
N LEU A 124 -4.73 -16.76 -1.40
CA LEU A 124 -3.90 -17.91 -1.05
C LEU A 124 -2.41 -17.64 -1.35
N LEU A 125 -2.12 -17.05 -2.51
CA LEU A 125 -0.74 -16.74 -2.89
C LEU A 125 -0.14 -15.67 -1.99
N LEU A 126 -0.89 -14.63 -1.63
CA LEU A 126 -0.42 -13.58 -0.74
C LEU A 126 -0.17 -14.14 0.67
N THR A 127 -1.11 -14.92 1.21
CA THR A 127 -0.97 -15.56 2.52
C THR A 127 0.25 -16.47 2.57
N LYS A 128 0.44 -17.32 1.56
CA LYS A 128 1.60 -18.22 1.46
C LYS A 128 2.92 -17.44 1.41
N LEU A 129 2.99 -16.37 0.62
CA LEU A 129 4.17 -15.53 0.53
C LEU A 129 4.52 -14.89 1.88
N VAL A 130 3.53 -14.28 2.54
CA VAL A 130 3.76 -13.63 3.84
C VAL A 130 4.21 -14.65 4.88
N LYS A 131 3.59 -15.83 4.94
CA LYS A 131 4.00 -16.91 5.86
C LYS A 131 5.45 -17.33 5.62
N ASN A 132 5.88 -17.47 4.36
CA ASN A 132 7.27 -17.79 4.03
C ASN A 132 8.24 -16.68 4.48
N LEU A 133 7.86 -15.41 4.28
CA LEU A 133 8.67 -14.25 4.73
C LEU A 133 8.79 -14.19 6.27
N GLN A 134 7.69 -14.47 6.99
CA GLN A 134 7.68 -14.54 8.46
C GLN A 134 8.57 -15.65 9.00
N GLN A 135 8.64 -16.79 8.30
CA GLN A 135 9.46 -17.95 8.67
C GLN A 135 10.93 -17.81 8.26
N GLY A 136 11.33 -16.71 7.62
CA GLY A 136 12.69 -16.53 7.13
C GLY A 136 13.06 -17.47 5.96
N LEU A 137 12.06 -18.10 5.32
CA LEU A 137 12.29 -18.99 4.16
C LEU A 137 12.63 -18.20 2.89
N TYR A 138 12.82 -16.90 3.01
CA TYR A 138 13.16 -15.96 1.96
C TYR A 138 14.59 -15.47 2.09
N GLU A 139 15.54 -16.39 2.22
CA GLU A 139 16.95 -16.03 2.26
C GLU A 139 17.45 -15.64 0.85
N ASN A 140 18.13 -14.49 0.78
CA ASN A 140 18.84 -14.00 -0.41
C ASN A 140 17.99 -13.58 -1.62
N GLY A 141 16.74 -13.18 -1.44
CA GLY A 141 15.93 -12.65 -2.54
C GLY A 141 15.50 -13.73 -3.55
N THR A 142 15.61 -14.99 -3.20
CA THR A 142 15.13 -16.10 -4.02
C THR A 142 13.89 -16.74 -3.41
N LEU A 143 12.78 -16.65 -4.14
CA LEU A 143 11.64 -17.54 -3.89
C LEU A 143 12.08 -19.00 -4.01
N PRO A 144 11.49 -19.92 -3.23
CA PRO A 144 11.61 -21.34 -3.52
C PRO A 144 11.35 -21.58 -5.02
N PRO A 145 12.04 -22.52 -5.66
CA PRO A 145 11.98 -22.72 -7.11
C PRO A 145 10.56 -22.77 -7.69
N GLU A 146 9.63 -23.34 -6.95
CA GLU A 146 8.20 -23.44 -7.28
C GLU A 146 7.43 -22.09 -7.25
N GLN A 147 8.03 -21.03 -6.72
CA GLN A 147 7.42 -19.70 -6.64
C GLN A 147 8.19 -18.66 -7.48
N ARG A 148 9.27 -19.06 -8.16
CA ARG A 148 9.94 -18.22 -9.16
C ARG A 148 9.05 -18.11 -10.40
N ILE A 149 8.07 -17.23 -10.32
CA ILE A 149 7.51 -16.70 -11.54
C ILE A 149 8.55 -15.69 -12.01
N ASP A 150 9.19 -15.99 -13.15
CA ASP A 150 10.16 -15.11 -13.79
C ASP A 150 9.54 -13.76 -14.12
N LEU A 151 9.52 -12.87 -13.13
CA LEU A 151 9.04 -11.49 -13.29
C LEU A 151 9.96 -10.65 -14.15
N TRP A 152 11.20 -11.13 -14.40
CA TRP A 152 12.19 -10.44 -15.23
C TRP A 152 12.01 -10.67 -16.73
N GLN A 153 11.31 -11.71 -17.15
CA GLN A 153 11.10 -11.98 -18.59
C GLN A 153 9.92 -11.22 -19.19
N LYS A 154 9.02 -10.66 -18.39
CA LYS A 154 7.82 -9.95 -18.88
C LYS A 154 7.99 -8.44 -19.05
N ASN A 155 9.09 -7.86 -18.61
CA ASN A 155 9.39 -6.42 -18.76
C ASN A 155 10.42 -6.14 -19.86
N ARG A 156 10.54 -7.03 -20.83
CA ARG A 156 11.35 -6.80 -22.03
C ARG A 156 10.43 -6.74 -23.24
N PHE A 157 9.54 -5.76 -23.28
CA PHE A 157 8.94 -5.22 -24.51
C PHE A 157 8.45 -3.79 -24.24
#